data_a01df57be0ccc63daec0418eac39ca91
#
_entry.id   a01df57be0ccc63daec0418eac39ca91
#
_cell.length_a   1.000
_cell.length_b   1.000
_cell.length_c   1.000
_cell.angle_alpha   90.00
_cell.angle_beta   90.00
_cell.angle_gamma   90.00
#
_symmetry.space_group_name_H-M   'P 1'
#
loop_
_entity.id
_entity.type
_entity.pdbx_description
1 polymer ?
#
loop_
_entity_poly.entity_id
_entity_poly.type
_entity_poly.pdbx_seq_one_letter_code
_entity_poly.pdbx_strand_id
1 'polypeptide(L)'
;DEYNIAFEKSRRIDDIILNITTIMEDKVKFEEGNTCLILDEIQECPEARASLKFFKLDGRFDVIATGSLLGVKGYGHSKSSIPVGYETIVNMYPLDFEEFLWANGIPSAAIDKLRECMETITPVPEAIHNRMRQLLLYYTIVGGMPEVVQSFVSTKNMQTVLELQRNIIDQYEDDMLKYADDSDKPRIRECFESIPKQLAKENKKFQYSLVRKGGKASQFAGSLQWIEDAGIICRCHNLSITELPLDGNAVNDVFKVYMVDTGLFVSMLEDGTQLDILRGNLFGYKGAIFENLVADIFTKMRRKLYYFRKDSGLEVDFVIRYEGECTLIEVKASSGNVKSTKTILAHP
;
A
#
# COMPACT_ATOMS: atom_id res chain seq x y z
N ASP A 1 -2.81 -25.35 11.11
CA ASP A 1 -2.55 -26.76 10.77
C ASP A 1 -3.48 -27.73 11.51
N GLU A 2 -3.67 -27.58 12.83
CA GLU A 2 -4.52 -28.47 13.62
C GLU A 2 -6.00 -28.48 13.17
N TYR A 3 -6.50 -27.35 12.69
CA TYR A 3 -7.91 -27.19 12.27
C TYR A 3 -8.15 -27.46 10.79
N ASN A 4 -7.11 -27.61 9.97
CA ASN A 4 -7.26 -27.88 8.54
C ASN A 4 -8.04 -29.17 8.26
N ILE A 5 -7.91 -30.16 9.13
CA ILE A 5 -8.61 -31.43 9.05
C ILE A 5 -10.14 -31.27 9.03
N ALA A 6 -10.67 -30.17 9.58
CA ALA A 6 -12.11 -29.89 9.56
C ALA A 6 -12.65 -29.68 8.13
N PHE A 7 -11.80 -29.29 7.18
CA PHE A 7 -12.15 -28.97 5.81
C PHE A 7 -11.79 -30.10 4.80
N GLU A 8 -10.97 -31.09 5.18
CA GLU A 8 -10.35 -32.03 4.25
C GLU A 8 -11.31 -33.00 3.56
N LYS A 9 -12.37 -33.46 4.22
CA LYS A 9 -13.19 -34.60 3.77
C LYS A 9 -14.57 -34.23 3.27
N SER A 10 -15.05 -33.04 3.53
CA SER A 10 -16.40 -32.63 3.15
C SER A 10 -16.47 -31.16 2.78
N ARG A 11 -17.35 -30.87 1.81
CA ARG A 11 -17.73 -29.51 1.42
C ARG A 11 -19.14 -29.14 1.90
N ARG A 12 -19.79 -30.01 2.66
CA ARG A 12 -21.07 -29.73 3.29
C ARG A 12 -20.85 -28.92 4.55
N ILE A 13 -21.57 -27.84 4.66
CA ILE A 13 -21.39 -26.91 5.80
C ILE A 13 -21.70 -27.59 7.13
N ASP A 14 -22.73 -28.43 7.19
CA ASP A 14 -23.07 -29.20 8.41
C ASP A 14 -21.89 -30.07 8.90
N ASP A 15 -21.20 -30.74 7.96
CA ASP A 15 -20.05 -31.59 8.29
C ASP A 15 -18.85 -30.75 8.78
N ILE A 16 -18.58 -29.62 8.11
CA ILE A 16 -17.52 -28.69 8.50
C ILE A 16 -17.79 -28.13 9.92
N ILE A 17 -19.01 -27.68 10.18
CA ILE A 17 -19.42 -27.17 11.49
C ILE A 17 -19.31 -28.24 12.56
N LEU A 18 -19.78 -29.47 12.28
CA LEU A 18 -19.63 -30.59 13.21
C LEU A 18 -18.16 -30.89 13.53
N ASN A 19 -17.31 -30.91 12.49
CA ASN A 19 -15.88 -31.14 12.68
C ASN A 19 -15.24 -30.04 13.54
N ILE A 20 -15.50 -28.76 13.24
CA ILE A 20 -14.98 -27.63 14.01
C ILE A 20 -15.46 -27.71 15.47
N THR A 21 -16.77 -27.94 15.69
CA THR A 21 -17.33 -28.06 17.03
C THR A 21 -16.71 -29.23 17.81
N THR A 22 -16.47 -30.36 17.11
CA THR A 22 -15.85 -31.54 17.74
C THR A 22 -14.39 -31.27 18.13
N ILE A 23 -13.62 -30.57 17.29
CA ILE A 23 -12.21 -30.24 17.57
C ILE A 23 -12.11 -29.18 18.67
N MET A 24 -12.99 -28.19 18.66
CA MET A 24 -12.95 -27.05 19.59
C MET A 24 -13.72 -27.31 20.89
N GLU A 25 -14.46 -28.42 20.96
CA GLU A 25 -15.29 -28.83 22.10
C GLU A 25 -16.27 -27.72 22.54
N ASP A 26 -16.41 -27.49 23.85
CA ASP A 26 -17.33 -26.49 24.41
C ASP A 26 -16.88 -25.03 24.20
N LYS A 27 -15.75 -24.79 23.52
CA LYS A 27 -15.20 -23.44 23.31
C LYS A 27 -15.96 -22.64 22.26
N VAL A 28 -16.71 -23.31 21.36
CA VAL A 28 -17.45 -22.66 20.29
C VAL A 28 -18.88 -23.17 20.20
N LYS A 29 -19.80 -22.24 19.88
CA LYS A 29 -21.19 -22.55 19.52
C LYS A 29 -21.52 -21.86 18.20
N PHE A 30 -22.15 -22.58 17.32
CA PHE A 30 -22.63 -22.04 16.06
C PHE A 30 -24.12 -21.70 16.15
N GLU A 31 -24.44 -20.41 16.03
CA GLU A 31 -25.82 -19.90 16.03
C GLU A 31 -26.08 -19.27 14.66
N GLU A 32 -27.12 -19.77 13.97
CA GLU A 32 -27.50 -19.26 12.65
C GLU A 32 -27.81 -17.76 12.70
N GLY A 33 -27.22 -16.99 11.76
CA GLY A 33 -27.40 -15.55 11.68
C GLY A 33 -26.69 -14.73 12.78
N ASN A 34 -25.98 -15.39 13.71
CA ASN A 34 -25.28 -14.72 14.83
C ASN A 34 -23.82 -15.17 15.00
N THR A 35 -23.33 -16.07 14.14
CA THR A 35 -21.93 -16.51 14.15
C THR A 35 -21.18 -16.00 12.96
N CYS A 36 -20.03 -15.37 13.20
CA CYS A 36 -19.04 -15.03 12.18
C CYS A 36 -17.83 -15.95 12.32
N LEU A 37 -17.51 -16.67 11.24
CA LEU A 37 -16.33 -17.53 11.17
C LEU A 37 -15.15 -16.71 10.61
N ILE A 38 -14.05 -16.63 11.36
CA ILE A 38 -12.82 -15.96 10.90
C ILE A 38 -11.80 -17.05 10.55
N LEU A 39 -11.41 -17.10 9.28
CA LEU A 39 -10.39 -18.01 8.74
C LEU A 39 -9.13 -17.21 8.46
N ASP A 40 -8.16 -17.35 9.35
CA ASP A 40 -6.88 -16.63 9.23
C ASP A 40 -5.89 -17.42 8.36
N GLU A 41 -5.08 -16.70 7.58
CA GLU A 41 -4.11 -17.26 6.63
C GLU A 41 -4.72 -18.33 5.69
N ILE A 42 -5.84 -18.00 5.06
CA ILE A 42 -6.65 -18.95 4.30
C ILE A 42 -5.89 -19.65 3.16
N GLN A 43 -4.79 -19.05 2.67
CA GLN A 43 -3.95 -19.67 1.64
C GLN A 43 -3.19 -20.91 2.13
N GLU A 44 -3.03 -21.07 3.45
CA GLU A 44 -2.41 -22.25 4.05
C GLU A 44 -3.37 -23.45 4.09
N CYS A 45 -4.68 -23.25 3.86
CA CYS A 45 -5.70 -24.30 3.79
C CYS A 45 -6.54 -24.17 2.50
N PRO A 46 -6.10 -24.77 1.38
CA PRO A 46 -6.81 -24.72 0.10
C PRO A 46 -8.26 -25.22 0.17
N GLU A 47 -8.54 -26.21 1.02
CA GLU A 47 -9.86 -26.78 1.24
C GLU A 47 -10.79 -25.78 1.92
N ALA A 48 -10.29 -25.04 2.93
CA ALA A 48 -11.04 -23.98 3.59
C ALA A 48 -11.38 -22.87 2.58
N ARG A 49 -10.43 -22.47 1.74
CA ARG A 49 -10.69 -21.50 0.68
C ARG A 49 -11.74 -21.97 -0.32
N ALA A 50 -11.68 -23.22 -0.74
CA ALA A 50 -12.69 -23.82 -1.63
C ALA A 50 -14.07 -23.89 -0.98
N SER A 51 -14.15 -23.95 0.36
CA SER A 51 -15.40 -24.00 1.11
C SER A 51 -16.16 -22.67 1.17
N LEU A 52 -15.49 -21.52 0.94
CA LEU A 52 -16.11 -20.18 0.95
C LEU A 52 -17.34 -20.10 0.04
N LYS A 53 -17.28 -20.72 -1.14
CA LYS A 53 -18.43 -20.83 -2.05
C LYS A 53 -19.64 -21.48 -1.37
N PHE A 54 -19.42 -22.55 -0.62
CA PHE A 54 -20.51 -23.31 0.00
C PHE A 54 -21.08 -22.57 1.20
N PHE A 55 -20.25 -21.88 2.00
CA PHE A 55 -20.72 -20.96 3.04
C PHE A 55 -21.59 -19.85 2.47
N LYS A 56 -21.19 -19.25 1.34
CA LYS A 56 -21.99 -18.21 0.68
C LYS A 56 -23.32 -18.71 0.17
N LEU A 57 -23.39 -19.95 -0.33
CA LEU A 57 -24.63 -20.57 -0.82
C LEU A 57 -25.54 -21.03 0.34
N ASP A 58 -24.96 -21.48 1.44
CA ASP A 58 -25.69 -21.89 2.64
C ASP A 58 -26.32 -20.69 3.36
N GLY A 59 -25.58 -19.61 3.55
CA GLY A 59 -26.07 -18.33 4.05
C GLY A 59 -26.37 -18.27 5.55
N ARG A 60 -26.15 -19.33 6.33
CA ARG A 60 -26.42 -19.36 7.78
C ARG A 60 -25.36 -18.63 8.59
N PHE A 61 -24.13 -18.55 8.08
CA PHE A 61 -22.99 -18.02 8.80
C PHE A 61 -22.25 -16.99 7.96
N ASP A 62 -21.81 -15.89 8.59
CA ASP A 62 -20.89 -14.96 7.98
C ASP A 62 -19.47 -15.50 8.05
N VAL A 63 -18.70 -15.29 6.99
CA VAL A 63 -17.30 -15.73 6.92
C VAL A 63 -16.41 -14.59 6.51
N ILE A 64 -15.38 -14.34 7.29
CA ILE A 64 -14.27 -13.43 6.99
C ILE A 64 -13.02 -14.29 6.83
N ALA A 65 -12.35 -14.17 5.70
CA ALA A 65 -11.09 -14.85 5.46
C ALA A 65 -9.96 -13.81 5.32
N THR A 66 -8.85 -14.02 6.03
CA THR A 66 -7.64 -13.20 5.87
C THR A 66 -6.56 -13.98 5.13
N GLY A 67 -5.59 -13.29 4.58
CA GLY A 67 -4.45 -13.91 3.93
C GLY A 67 -3.55 -12.91 3.24
N SER A 68 -2.30 -13.29 3.02
CA SER A 68 -1.36 -12.46 2.27
C SER A 68 -1.82 -12.27 0.82
N LEU A 69 -1.53 -11.09 0.24
CA LEU A 69 -1.94 -10.78 -1.14
C LEU A 69 -1.37 -11.78 -2.15
N LEU A 70 -0.14 -12.23 -1.96
CA LEU A 70 0.50 -13.24 -2.82
C LEU A 70 -0.20 -14.58 -2.72
N GLY A 71 -0.45 -15.06 -1.50
CA GLY A 71 -1.15 -16.32 -1.29
C GLY A 71 -2.57 -16.28 -1.85
N VAL A 72 -3.29 -15.19 -1.66
CA VAL A 72 -4.66 -15.00 -2.18
C VAL A 72 -4.68 -14.91 -3.69
N LYS A 73 -3.69 -14.29 -4.34
CA LYS A 73 -3.55 -14.25 -5.80
C LYS A 73 -3.09 -15.58 -6.43
N GLY A 74 -2.78 -16.58 -5.61
CA GLY A 74 -2.40 -17.92 -6.09
C GLY A 74 -0.92 -18.06 -6.44
N TYR A 75 -0.06 -17.20 -5.95
CA TYR A 75 1.38 -17.41 -5.97
C TYR A 75 1.75 -18.55 -5.01
N GLY A 76 2.72 -19.37 -5.39
CA GLY A 76 3.12 -20.55 -4.63
C GLY A 76 2.37 -21.83 -5.04
N HIS A 77 2.49 -22.88 -4.25
CA HIS A 77 2.10 -24.25 -4.61
C HIS A 77 0.60 -24.57 -4.50
N SER A 78 -0.26 -23.61 -4.11
CA SER A 78 -1.68 -23.92 -3.93
C SER A 78 -2.43 -23.93 -5.27
N LYS A 79 -2.74 -25.13 -5.76
CA LYS A 79 -3.66 -25.38 -6.90
C LYS A 79 -5.14 -25.23 -6.49
N SER A 80 -5.47 -24.41 -5.49
CA SER A 80 -6.84 -24.27 -5.05
C SER A 80 -7.68 -23.49 -6.06
N SER A 81 -8.88 -23.97 -6.31
CA SER A 81 -9.90 -23.28 -7.10
C SER A 81 -10.30 -21.98 -6.38
N ILE A 82 -10.00 -20.84 -6.97
CA ILE A 82 -10.49 -19.54 -6.49
C ILE A 82 -12.02 -19.52 -6.64
N PRO A 83 -12.79 -19.22 -5.57
CA PRO A 83 -14.27 -19.20 -5.64
C PRO A 83 -14.78 -17.92 -6.33
N VAL A 84 -14.53 -17.80 -7.63
CA VAL A 84 -14.90 -16.62 -8.43
C VAL A 84 -16.40 -16.33 -8.31
N GLY A 85 -16.75 -15.10 -7.92
CA GLY A 85 -18.13 -14.63 -7.78
C GLY A 85 -18.80 -14.95 -6.44
N TYR A 86 -18.12 -15.62 -5.52
CA TYR A 86 -18.66 -16.00 -4.20
C TYR A 86 -17.97 -15.28 -3.04
N GLU A 87 -16.97 -14.47 -3.32
CA GLU A 87 -16.22 -13.68 -2.33
C GLU A 87 -16.17 -12.20 -2.73
N THR A 88 -16.10 -11.32 -1.75
CA THR A 88 -15.80 -9.91 -1.92
C THR A 88 -14.40 -9.66 -1.35
N ILE A 89 -13.46 -9.28 -2.23
CA ILE A 89 -12.09 -9.02 -1.82
C ILE A 89 -11.98 -7.58 -1.32
N VAL A 90 -11.50 -7.43 -0.09
CA VAL A 90 -11.19 -6.14 0.53
C VAL A 90 -9.69 -6.07 0.78
N ASN A 91 -9.01 -5.13 0.13
CA ASN A 91 -7.59 -4.88 0.41
C ASN A 91 -7.47 -4.03 1.68
N MET A 92 -6.69 -4.51 2.65
CA MET A 92 -6.27 -3.73 3.79
C MET A 92 -4.96 -3.02 3.45
N TYR A 93 -4.97 -1.71 3.61
CA TYR A 93 -3.77 -0.88 3.48
C TYR A 93 -3.21 -0.53 4.86
N PRO A 94 -1.95 -0.10 4.96
CA PRO A 94 -1.44 0.57 6.15
C PRO A 94 -2.35 1.74 6.55
N LEU A 95 -2.39 2.11 7.82
CA LEU A 95 -3.21 3.22 8.32
C LEU A 95 -2.95 4.50 7.51
N ASP A 96 -4.01 5.21 7.18
CA ASP A 96 -3.90 6.52 6.55
C ASP A 96 -3.61 7.62 7.59
N PHE A 97 -3.47 8.87 7.12
CA PHE A 97 -3.13 9.97 8.03
C PHE A 97 -4.24 10.26 9.04
N GLU A 98 -5.50 10.11 8.68
CA GLU A 98 -6.62 10.31 9.59
C GLU A 98 -6.65 9.23 10.68
N GLU A 99 -6.46 7.96 10.31
CA GLU A 99 -6.34 6.84 11.25
C GLU A 99 -5.13 7.02 12.18
N PHE A 100 -4.01 7.53 11.65
CA PHE A 100 -2.84 7.91 12.46
C PHE A 100 -3.17 9.04 13.45
N LEU A 101 -3.98 10.03 13.06
CA LEU A 101 -4.45 11.08 13.97
C LEU A 101 -5.31 10.50 15.10
N TRP A 102 -6.23 9.59 14.79
CA TRP A 102 -7.04 8.89 15.79
C TRP A 102 -6.17 8.11 16.77
N ALA A 103 -5.22 7.34 16.27
CA ALA A 103 -4.28 6.59 17.09
C ALA A 103 -3.46 7.50 18.04
N ASN A 104 -3.17 8.74 17.63
CA ASN A 104 -2.50 9.75 18.45
C ASN A 104 -3.44 10.56 19.35
N GLY A 105 -4.72 10.19 19.46
CA GLY A 105 -5.69 10.80 20.35
C GLY A 105 -6.22 12.16 19.89
N ILE A 106 -6.13 12.47 18.60
CA ILE A 106 -6.71 13.70 18.04
C ILE A 106 -8.23 13.58 18.02
N PRO A 107 -8.96 14.52 18.63
CA PRO A 107 -10.42 14.47 18.67
C PRO A 107 -11.01 14.70 17.27
N SER A 108 -12.11 14.00 16.95
CA SER A 108 -12.81 14.10 15.67
C SER A 108 -13.18 15.54 15.33
N ALA A 109 -13.56 16.36 16.32
CA ALA A 109 -13.87 17.78 16.13
C ALA A 109 -12.71 18.59 15.51
N ALA A 110 -11.45 18.22 15.75
CA ALA A 110 -10.31 18.89 15.13
C ALA A 110 -10.17 18.49 13.66
N ILE A 111 -10.47 17.23 13.32
CA ILE A 111 -10.48 16.71 11.95
C ILE A 111 -11.64 17.31 11.16
N ASP A 112 -12.82 17.38 11.77
CA ASP A 112 -14.00 18.00 11.15
C ASP A 112 -13.76 19.49 10.89
N LYS A 113 -13.02 20.18 11.77
CA LYS A 113 -12.63 21.57 11.54
C LYS A 113 -11.69 21.74 10.34
N LEU A 114 -10.80 20.76 10.08
CA LEU A 114 -9.98 20.78 8.86
C LEU A 114 -10.85 20.63 7.61
N ARG A 115 -11.84 19.73 7.63
CA ARG A 115 -12.78 19.53 6.51
C ARG A 115 -13.60 20.79 6.26
N GLU A 116 -14.17 21.38 7.30
CA GLU A 116 -14.92 22.64 7.22
C GLU A 116 -14.07 23.76 6.61
N CYS A 117 -12.81 23.91 7.07
CA CYS A 117 -11.91 24.94 6.54
C CYS A 117 -11.57 24.71 5.07
N MET A 118 -11.43 23.45 4.64
CA MET A 118 -11.22 23.10 3.24
C MET A 118 -12.44 23.42 2.38
N GLU A 119 -13.64 23.05 2.81
CA GLU A 119 -14.90 23.30 2.10
C GLU A 119 -15.22 24.80 1.97
N THR A 120 -14.96 25.55 3.04
CA THR A 120 -15.22 27.00 3.10
C THR A 120 -14.06 27.85 2.58
N ILE A 121 -12.94 27.24 2.21
CA ILE A 121 -11.69 27.90 1.79
C ILE A 121 -11.25 28.96 2.83
N THR A 122 -11.34 28.59 4.12
CA THR A 122 -10.93 29.45 5.23
C THR A 122 -9.64 28.95 5.89
N PRO A 123 -8.83 29.86 6.46
CA PRO A 123 -7.61 29.44 7.16
C PRO A 123 -7.91 28.53 8.35
N VAL A 124 -7.11 27.47 8.49
CA VAL A 124 -7.15 26.60 9.67
C VAL A 124 -6.63 27.37 10.89
N PRO A 125 -7.30 27.28 12.07
CA PRO A 125 -6.79 27.87 13.29
C PRO A 125 -5.34 27.46 13.58
N GLU A 126 -4.51 28.40 13.98
CA GLU A 126 -3.04 28.21 14.08
C GLU A 126 -2.65 27.02 14.98
N ALA A 127 -3.32 26.85 16.11
CA ALA A 127 -3.03 25.74 17.02
C ALA A 127 -3.29 24.37 16.37
N ILE A 128 -4.41 24.23 15.64
CA ILE A 128 -4.75 23.02 14.90
C ILE A 128 -3.73 22.81 13.76
N HIS A 129 -3.48 23.85 12.98
CA HIS A 129 -2.53 23.78 11.85
C HIS A 129 -1.13 23.33 12.29
N ASN A 130 -0.58 23.95 13.35
CA ASN A 130 0.74 23.60 13.86
C ASN A 130 0.81 22.15 14.36
N ARG A 131 -0.24 21.70 15.07
CA ARG A 131 -0.31 20.32 15.55
C ARG A 131 -0.42 19.32 14.41
N MET A 132 -1.28 19.58 13.42
CA MET A 132 -1.44 18.70 12.26
C MET A 132 -0.17 18.63 11.41
N ARG A 133 0.51 19.76 11.22
CA ARG A 133 1.80 19.80 10.52
C ARG A 133 2.86 18.96 11.23
N GLN A 134 2.94 19.03 12.55
CA GLN A 134 3.86 18.21 13.34
C GLN A 134 3.53 16.72 13.18
N LEU A 135 2.25 16.35 13.29
CA LEU A 135 1.81 14.97 13.15
C LEU A 135 2.02 14.43 11.73
N LEU A 136 1.87 15.27 10.70
CA LEU A 136 2.19 14.89 9.32
C LEU A 136 3.67 14.57 9.14
N LEU A 137 4.56 15.34 9.77
CA LEU A 137 6.00 15.01 9.77
C LEU A 137 6.28 13.67 10.48
N TYR A 138 5.62 13.42 11.61
CA TYR A 138 5.73 12.12 12.29
C TYR A 138 5.17 10.99 11.41
N TYR A 139 4.01 11.18 10.79
CA TYR A 139 3.43 10.19 9.88
C TYR A 139 4.34 9.88 8.70
N THR A 140 5.03 10.89 8.15
CA THR A 140 6.00 10.68 7.06
C THR A 140 7.15 9.75 7.47
N ILE A 141 7.54 9.76 8.76
CA ILE A 141 8.62 8.90 9.29
C ILE A 141 8.09 7.55 9.76
N VAL A 142 6.98 7.56 10.49
CA VAL A 142 6.40 6.38 11.13
C VAL A 142 5.64 5.50 10.11
N GLY A 143 5.00 6.13 9.13
CA GLY A 143 4.11 5.45 8.19
C GLY A 143 2.80 5.02 8.84
N GLY A 144 2.13 4.07 8.22
CA GLY A 144 0.84 3.55 8.64
C GLY A 144 0.85 2.08 9.06
N MET A 145 2.01 1.41 9.17
CA MET A 145 2.05 0.04 9.64
C MET A 145 1.56 -0.05 11.10
N PRO A 146 0.50 -0.84 11.40
CA PRO A 146 -0.19 -0.79 12.70
C PRO A 146 0.73 -0.99 13.92
N GLU A 147 1.64 -1.98 13.87
CA GLU A 147 2.59 -2.24 14.94
C GLU A 147 3.55 -1.06 15.17
N VAL A 148 4.03 -0.46 14.07
CA VAL A 148 4.92 0.71 14.12
C VAL A 148 4.20 1.92 14.70
N VAL A 149 2.95 2.16 14.29
CA VAL A 149 2.11 3.25 14.83
C VAL A 149 1.82 3.02 16.31
N GLN A 150 1.48 1.81 16.71
CA GLN A 150 1.24 1.46 18.12
C GLN A 150 2.49 1.70 18.98
N SER A 151 3.65 1.28 18.51
CA SER A 151 4.93 1.51 19.18
C SER A 151 5.24 2.99 19.31
N PHE A 152 5.05 3.77 18.24
CA PHE A 152 5.23 5.22 18.27
C PHE A 152 4.28 5.90 19.25
N VAL A 153 3.01 5.54 19.25
CA VAL A 153 2.01 6.14 20.16
C VAL A 153 2.38 5.88 21.61
N SER A 154 2.83 4.66 21.92
CA SER A 154 3.13 4.22 23.28
C SER A 154 4.45 4.76 23.82
N THR A 155 5.49 4.82 22.98
CA THR A 155 6.87 5.11 23.42
C THR A 155 7.39 6.48 23.00
N LYS A 156 6.89 7.03 21.89
CA LYS A 156 7.43 8.21 21.20
C LYS A 156 8.92 8.05 20.85
N ASN A 157 9.43 6.83 20.76
CA ASN A 157 10.83 6.51 20.50
C ASN A 157 11.04 6.20 19.02
N MET A 158 11.72 7.10 18.30
CA MET A 158 12.01 6.95 16.86
C MET A 158 13.01 5.84 16.56
N GLN A 159 13.89 5.48 17.50
CA GLN A 159 14.82 4.38 17.31
C GLN A 159 14.06 3.04 17.25
N THR A 160 13.15 2.81 18.17
CA THR A 160 12.29 1.61 18.18
C THR A 160 11.40 1.54 16.93
N VAL A 161 10.87 2.69 16.48
CA VAL A 161 10.13 2.79 15.22
C VAL A 161 10.97 2.30 14.04
N LEU A 162 12.21 2.80 13.91
CA LEU A 162 13.12 2.40 12.82
C LEU A 162 13.46 0.90 12.88
N GLU A 163 13.71 0.36 14.06
CA GLU A 163 13.99 -1.08 14.25
C GLU A 163 12.81 -1.94 13.81
N LEU A 164 11.58 -1.58 14.19
CA LEU A 164 10.38 -2.29 13.74
C LEU A 164 10.16 -2.20 12.24
N GLN A 165 10.36 -1.02 11.65
CA GLN A 165 10.24 -0.84 10.21
C GLN A 165 11.23 -1.69 9.44
N ARG A 166 12.47 -1.76 9.88
CA ARG A 166 13.51 -2.61 9.27
C ARG A 166 13.17 -4.09 9.41
N ASN A 167 12.69 -4.52 10.55
CA ASN A 167 12.20 -5.89 10.73
C ASN A 167 11.05 -6.23 9.76
N ILE A 168 10.13 -5.29 9.50
CA ILE A 168 9.06 -5.48 8.51
C ILE A 168 9.64 -5.58 7.09
N ILE A 169 10.64 -4.78 6.75
CA ILE A 169 11.32 -4.88 5.44
C ILE A 169 11.99 -6.25 5.30
N ASP A 170 12.70 -6.72 6.32
CA ASP A 170 13.33 -8.05 6.32
C ASP A 170 12.27 -9.16 6.18
N GLN A 171 11.14 -9.06 6.88
CA GLN A 171 10.01 -10.00 6.73
C GLN A 171 9.40 -9.97 5.33
N TYR A 172 9.29 -8.81 4.69
CA TYR A 172 8.85 -8.72 3.29
C TYR A 172 9.84 -9.43 2.36
N GLU A 173 11.14 -9.27 2.57
CA GLU A 173 12.15 -9.99 1.79
C GLU A 173 12.03 -11.50 1.97
N ASP A 174 11.83 -11.99 3.19
CA ASP A 174 11.65 -13.40 3.48
C ASP A 174 10.35 -13.96 2.86
N ASP A 175 9.26 -13.21 2.94
CA ASP A 175 7.97 -13.59 2.35
C ASP A 175 8.06 -13.62 0.80
N MET A 176 8.77 -12.64 0.22
CA MET A 176 9.10 -12.65 -1.21
C MET A 176 9.83 -13.94 -1.61
N LEU A 177 10.72 -14.44 -0.78
CA LEU A 177 11.47 -15.68 -1.04
C LEU A 177 10.61 -16.94 -0.84
N LYS A 178 9.57 -16.89 0.00
CA LYS A 178 8.67 -18.03 0.24
C LYS A 178 7.82 -18.38 -0.99
N TYR A 179 7.28 -17.37 -1.68
CA TYR A 179 6.31 -17.54 -2.76
C TYR A 179 6.92 -17.49 -4.17
N ALA A 180 8.15 -17.04 -4.33
CA ALA A 180 8.82 -16.93 -5.63
C ALA A 180 9.56 -18.21 -6.01
N ASP A 181 9.63 -18.50 -7.32
CA ASP A 181 10.50 -19.56 -7.85
C ASP A 181 11.98 -19.22 -7.59
N ASP A 182 12.81 -20.24 -7.35
CA ASP A 182 14.23 -20.05 -6.99
C ASP A 182 15.01 -19.20 -8.00
N SER A 183 14.65 -19.27 -9.29
CA SER A 183 15.27 -18.47 -10.35
C SER A 183 14.92 -16.98 -10.28
N ASP A 184 13.79 -16.62 -9.66
CA ASP A 184 13.28 -15.25 -9.62
C ASP A 184 13.61 -14.52 -8.30
N LYS A 185 13.85 -15.26 -7.21
CA LYS A 185 14.22 -14.73 -5.90
C LYS A 185 15.29 -13.63 -5.95
N PRO A 186 16.47 -13.85 -6.60
CA PRO A 186 17.50 -12.82 -6.66
C PRO A 186 17.05 -11.56 -7.41
N ARG A 187 16.25 -11.74 -8.47
CA ARG A 187 15.77 -10.62 -9.29
C ARG A 187 14.72 -9.77 -8.56
N ILE A 188 13.84 -10.43 -7.79
CA ILE A 188 12.85 -9.75 -6.95
C ILE A 188 13.55 -8.93 -5.90
N ARG A 189 14.52 -9.50 -5.17
CA ARG A 189 15.32 -8.79 -4.17
C ARG A 189 16.05 -7.59 -4.79
N GLU A 190 16.75 -7.75 -5.90
CA GLU A 190 17.44 -6.64 -6.57
C GLU A 190 16.50 -5.53 -7.01
N CYS A 191 15.30 -5.87 -7.53
CA CYS A 191 14.28 -4.87 -7.85
C CYS A 191 13.87 -4.09 -6.60
N PHE A 192 13.58 -4.78 -5.50
CA PHE A 192 13.16 -4.18 -4.24
C PHE A 192 14.22 -3.26 -3.67
N GLU A 193 15.46 -3.73 -3.50
CA GLU A 193 16.59 -2.95 -3.00
C GLU A 193 16.93 -1.74 -3.88
N SER A 194 16.54 -1.75 -5.17
CA SER A 194 16.80 -0.63 -6.07
C SER A 194 15.84 0.56 -5.87
N ILE A 195 14.69 0.37 -5.21
CA ILE A 195 13.63 1.39 -5.10
C ILE A 195 14.12 2.72 -4.53
N PRO A 196 14.89 2.77 -3.41
CA PRO A 196 15.42 4.03 -2.90
C PRO A 196 16.28 4.79 -3.92
N LYS A 197 17.11 4.06 -4.66
CA LYS A 197 17.96 4.64 -5.71
C LYS A 197 17.17 5.17 -6.91
N GLN A 198 16.04 4.50 -7.25
CA GLN A 198 15.15 4.95 -8.32
C GLN A 198 14.49 6.30 -7.96
N LEU A 199 14.00 6.39 -6.72
CA LEU A 199 13.29 7.58 -6.22
C LEU A 199 14.22 8.76 -5.91
N ALA A 200 15.47 8.50 -5.53
CA ALA A 200 16.46 9.54 -5.24
C ALA A 200 16.92 10.32 -6.46
N LYS A 201 16.69 9.82 -7.68
CA LYS A 201 17.11 10.50 -8.91
C LYS A 201 16.17 11.63 -9.29
N GLU A 202 16.73 12.66 -9.93
CA GLU A 202 15.94 13.77 -10.51
C GLU A 202 14.89 13.23 -11.50
N ASN A 203 15.30 12.32 -12.40
CA ASN A 203 14.38 11.57 -13.24
C ASN A 203 13.97 10.28 -12.53
N LYS A 204 12.82 10.28 -11.88
CA LYS A 204 12.27 9.15 -11.12
C LYS A 204 11.64 8.04 -11.98
N LYS A 205 11.70 8.15 -13.31
CA LYS A 205 11.34 7.05 -14.21
C LYS A 205 12.10 5.79 -13.83
N PHE A 206 11.41 4.66 -13.64
CA PHE A 206 12.04 3.40 -13.29
C PHE A 206 12.98 2.94 -14.41
N GLN A 207 14.20 2.59 -14.04
CA GLN A 207 15.26 2.17 -14.97
C GLN A 207 15.79 0.79 -14.57
N TYR A 208 15.55 -0.22 -15.38
CA TYR A 208 16.06 -1.57 -15.14
C TYR A 208 17.59 -1.64 -15.07
N SER A 209 18.30 -0.72 -15.71
CA SER A 209 19.76 -0.59 -15.62
C SER A 209 20.27 -0.12 -14.24
N LEU A 210 19.38 0.44 -13.39
CA LEU A 210 19.70 0.77 -12.00
C LEU A 210 19.48 -0.40 -11.05
N VAL A 211 18.66 -1.38 -11.43
CA VAL A 211 18.53 -2.66 -10.71
C VAL A 211 19.86 -3.43 -10.82
N ARG A 212 20.33 -3.62 -12.04
CA ARG A 212 21.61 -4.27 -12.35
C ARG A 212 22.22 -3.63 -13.59
N LYS A 213 23.53 -3.43 -13.64
CA LYS A 213 24.24 -2.90 -14.82
C LYS A 213 23.88 -3.73 -16.06
N GLY A 214 23.31 -3.07 -17.09
CA GLY A 214 22.82 -3.73 -18.30
C GLY A 214 21.48 -4.47 -18.16
N GLY A 215 20.77 -4.29 -17.02
CA GLY A 215 19.45 -4.87 -16.80
C GLY A 215 18.41 -4.39 -17.81
N LYS A 216 17.54 -5.30 -18.24
CA LYS A 216 16.47 -5.07 -19.22
C LYS A 216 15.10 -5.43 -18.68
N ALA A 217 14.05 -4.83 -19.24
CA ALA A 217 12.66 -5.14 -18.90
C ALA A 217 12.35 -6.64 -18.98
N SER A 218 12.84 -7.32 -20.03
CA SER A 218 12.63 -8.77 -20.19
C SER A 218 13.15 -9.64 -19.06
N GLN A 219 14.06 -9.12 -18.22
CA GLN A 219 14.64 -9.84 -17.09
C GLN A 219 13.95 -9.53 -15.75
N PHE A 220 13.42 -8.32 -15.57
CA PHE A 220 12.98 -7.79 -14.29
C PHE A 220 11.52 -7.36 -14.23
N ALA A 221 10.81 -7.26 -15.36
CA ALA A 221 9.41 -6.80 -15.36
C ALA A 221 8.50 -7.74 -14.57
N GLY A 222 8.70 -9.06 -14.65
CA GLY A 222 7.96 -10.04 -13.87
C GLY A 222 8.24 -9.92 -12.38
N SER A 223 9.50 -9.70 -12.00
CA SER A 223 9.91 -9.49 -10.60
C SER A 223 9.29 -8.21 -10.02
N LEU A 224 9.26 -7.13 -10.80
CA LEU A 224 8.62 -5.89 -10.36
C LEU A 224 7.09 -6.03 -10.25
N GLN A 225 6.46 -6.76 -11.19
CA GLN A 225 5.04 -7.08 -11.11
C GLN A 225 4.72 -7.90 -9.86
N TRP A 226 5.57 -8.81 -9.50
CA TRP A 226 5.43 -9.64 -8.33
C TRP A 226 5.43 -8.80 -7.03
N ILE A 227 6.37 -7.83 -6.89
CA ILE A 227 6.42 -6.92 -5.74
C ILE A 227 5.17 -6.02 -5.67
N GLU A 228 4.65 -5.59 -6.82
CA GLU A 228 3.39 -4.84 -6.89
C GLU A 228 2.19 -5.71 -6.49
N ASP A 229 2.15 -6.96 -6.94
CA ASP A 229 1.12 -7.92 -6.55
C ASP A 229 1.17 -8.30 -5.06
N ALA A 230 2.34 -8.20 -4.44
CA ALA A 230 2.52 -8.29 -3.00
C ALA A 230 1.96 -7.07 -2.24
N GLY A 231 1.58 -5.99 -2.94
CA GLY A 231 1.06 -4.77 -2.34
C GLY A 231 2.12 -3.91 -1.66
N ILE A 232 3.40 -4.14 -1.95
CA ILE A 232 4.54 -3.42 -1.34
C ILE A 232 4.82 -2.12 -2.07
N ILE A 233 4.64 -2.14 -3.40
CA ILE A 233 4.84 -0.99 -4.28
C ILE A 233 3.61 -0.70 -5.11
N CYS A 234 3.57 0.50 -5.69
CA CYS A 234 2.61 0.89 -6.72
C CYS A 234 3.33 1.58 -7.88
N ARG A 235 2.82 1.36 -9.11
CA ARG A 235 3.32 2.04 -10.31
C ARG A 235 2.51 3.27 -10.59
N CYS A 236 3.21 4.33 -10.99
CA CYS A 236 2.64 5.57 -11.49
C CYS A 236 3.03 5.70 -12.97
N HIS A 237 2.07 5.51 -13.88
CA HIS A 237 2.34 5.46 -15.32
C HIS A 237 2.40 6.86 -15.93
N ASN A 238 3.31 7.05 -16.90
CA ASN A 238 3.35 8.29 -17.67
C ASN A 238 2.14 8.38 -18.60
N LEU A 239 1.61 9.57 -18.78
CA LEU A 239 0.59 9.84 -19.79
C LEU A 239 1.24 10.41 -21.06
N SER A 240 0.71 10.04 -22.22
CA SER A 240 1.07 10.66 -23.52
C SER A 240 0.47 12.06 -23.66
N ILE A 241 -0.74 12.25 -23.13
CA ILE A 241 -1.47 13.52 -23.06
C ILE A 241 -2.22 13.62 -21.73
N THR A 242 -2.55 14.84 -21.30
CA THR A 242 -3.26 15.13 -20.04
C THR A 242 -4.76 15.28 -20.25
N GLU A 243 -5.37 14.26 -20.86
CA GLU A 243 -6.80 14.22 -21.18
C GLU A 243 -7.47 12.95 -20.67
N LEU A 244 -8.79 12.98 -20.51
CA LEU A 244 -9.58 11.80 -20.19
C LEU A 244 -9.90 10.99 -21.47
N PRO A 245 -9.95 9.63 -21.40
CA PRO A 245 -9.72 8.80 -20.23
C PRO A 245 -8.22 8.58 -19.94
N LEU A 246 -7.79 8.73 -18.69
CA LEU A 246 -6.37 8.60 -18.31
C LEU A 246 -5.79 7.22 -18.65
N ASP A 247 -6.54 6.13 -18.40
CA ASP A 247 -6.12 4.77 -18.73
C ASP A 247 -5.78 4.60 -20.22
N GLY A 248 -6.55 5.22 -21.11
CA GLY A 248 -6.34 5.16 -22.56
C GLY A 248 -5.09 5.90 -23.02
N ASN A 249 -4.62 6.85 -22.22
CA ASN A 249 -3.45 7.68 -22.52
C ASN A 249 -2.19 7.23 -21.76
N ALA A 250 -2.27 6.15 -20.99
CA ALA A 250 -1.15 5.63 -20.22
C ALA A 250 -0.10 4.95 -21.10
N VAL A 251 1.16 5.27 -20.87
CA VAL A 251 2.32 4.65 -21.51
C VAL A 251 2.84 3.57 -20.58
N ASN A 252 2.49 2.30 -20.85
CA ASN A 252 2.72 1.19 -19.94
C ASN A 252 4.21 0.94 -19.59
N ASP A 253 5.11 1.19 -20.53
CA ASP A 253 6.55 0.96 -20.36
C ASP A 253 7.28 2.14 -19.69
N VAL A 254 6.59 3.19 -19.35
CA VAL A 254 7.15 4.41 -18.76
C VAL A 254 6.42 4.73 -17.47
N PHE A 255 7.04 4.43 -16.34
CA PHE A 255 6.43 4.57 -15.03
C PHE A 255 7.46 4.94 -13.96
N LYS A 256 6.98 5.52 -12.86
CA LYS A 256 7.66 5.65 -11.57
C LYS A 256 7.18 4.54 -10.65
N VAL A 257 7.96 4.21 -9.62
CA VAL A 257 7.60 3.23 -8.60
C VAL A 257 7.65 3.90 -7.23
N TYR A 258 6.61 3.75 -6.44
CA TYR A 258 6.51 4.25 -5.07
C TYR A 258 6.23 3.11 -4.10
N MET A 259 6.69 3.26 -2.85
CA MET A 259 6.31 2.35 -1.75
C MET A 259 4.89 2.66 -1.29
N VAL A 260 4.12 1.64 -0.96
CA VAL A 260 2.73 1.77 -0.46
C VAL A 260 2.71 2.33 0.98
N ASP A 261 3.83 2.27 1.70
CA ASP A 261 4.00 2.92 3.00
C ASP A 261 5.23 3.83 2.99
N THR A 262 5.02 5.11 3.30
CA THR A 262 6.09 6.11 3.29
C THR A 262 7.08 5.93 4.43
N GLY A 263 6.65 5.45 5.59
CA GLY A 263 7.53 5.16 6.72
C GLY A 263 8.51 4.02 6.41
N LEU A 264 8.03 2.98 5.75
CA LEU A 264 8.89 1.89 5.27
C LEU A 264 9.88 2.41 4.23
N PHE A 265 9.45 3.25 3.28
CA PHE A 265 10.38 3.89 2.34
C PHE A 265 11.49 4.68 3.06
N VAL A 266 11.12 5.50 4.04
CA VAL A 266 12.08 6.29 4.83
C VAL A 266 13.06 5.39 5.61
N SER A 267 12.62 4.22 6.10
CA SER A 267 13.49 3.28 6.80
C SER A 267 14.54 2.60 5.92
N MET A 268 14.30 2.55 4.61
CA MET A 268 15.24 2.04 3.61
C MET A 268 16.31 3.05 3.19
N LEU A 269 16.19 4.32 3.62
CA LEU A 269 17.16 5.37 3.34
C LEU A 269 18.33 5.32 4.31
N GLU A 270 19.30 6.22 4.11
CA GLU A 270 20.49 6.32 4.94
C GLU A 270 20.16 6.60 6.41
N ASP A 271 21.00 6.09 7.32
CA ASP A 271 20.88 6.35 8.75
C ASP A 271 20.89 7.86 9.04
N GLY A 272 19.97 8.27 9.92
CA GLY A 272 19.82 9.68 10.28
C GLY A 272 18.76 10.43 9.46
N THR A 273 18.27 9.86 8.35
CA THR A 273 17.22 10.49 7.51
C THR A 273 16.01 10.92 8.32
N GLN A 274 15.58 10.13 9.31
CA GLN A 274 14.46 10.45 10.20
C GLN A 274 14.69 11.76 10.98
N LEU A 275 15.90 11.94 11.51
CA LEU A 275 16.27 13.18 12.21
C LEU A 275 16.34 14.37 11.26
N ASP A 276 16.82 14.15 10.04
CA ASP A 276 16.86 15.18 9.02
C ASP A 276 15.45 15.65 8.61
N ILE A 277 14.51 14.72 8.48
CA ILE A 277 13.10 15.05 8.24
C ILE A 277 12.55 15.92 9.37
N LEU A 278 12.76 15.54 10.65
CA LEU A 278 12.31 16.31 11.81
C LEU A 278 12.93 17.71 11.90
N ARG A 279 14.17 17.86 11.46
CA ARG A 279 14.88 19.14 11.42
C ARG A 279 14.58 19.98 10.18
N GLY A 280 13.83 19.43 9.22
CA GLY A 280 13.55 20.06 7.93
C GLY A 280 14.74 20.04 6.93
N ASN A 281 15.78 19.25 7.20
CA ASN A 281 16.98 19.10 6.40
C ASN A 281 16.88 17.88 5.50
N LEU A 282 16.00 17.89 4.51
CA LEU A 282 15.67 16.72 3.70
C LEU A 282 16.64 16.46 2.52
N PHE A 283 17.65 17.28 2.35
CA PHE A 283 18.68 17.17 1.28
C PHE A 283 18.10 16.68 -0.07
N GLY A 284 18.77 15.74 -0.73
CA GLY A 284 18.38 15.20 -2.03
C GLY A 284 17.09 14.34 -2.05
N TYR A 285 16.63 13.81 -0.91
CA TYR A 285 15.44 12.95 -0.84
C TYR A 285 14.12 13.72 -0.65
N LYS A 286 14.18 15.04 -0.46
CA LYS A 286 13.01 15.86 -0.11
C LYS A 286 11.82 15.67 -1.08
N GLY A 287 12.07 15.77 -2.37
CA GLY A 287 11.04 15.55 -3.39
C GLY A 287 10.54 14.10 -3.42
N ALA A 288 11.46 13.13 -3.27
CA ALA A 288 11.11 11.71 -3.28
C ALA A 288 10.16 11.32 -2.14
N ILE A 289 10.44 11.78 -0.93
CA ILE A 289 9.66 11.47 0.26
C ILE A 289 8.24 12.03 0.16
N PHE A 290 8.08 13.29 -0.26
CA PHE A 290 6.75 13.90 -0.36
C PHE A 290 5.96 13.39 -1.57
N GLU A 291 6.61 13.06 -2.70
CA GLU A 291 5.92 12.39 -3.80
C GLU A 291 5.49 10.99 -3.38
N ASN A 292 6.33 10.23 -2.64
CA ASN A 292 5.93 8.93 -2.11
C ASN A 292 4.74 9.06 -1.15
N LEU A 293 4.72 10.06 -0.28
CA LEU A 293 3.60 10.32 0.63
C LEU A 293 2.29 10.57 -0.13
N VAL A 294 2.33 11.33 -1.21
CA VAL A 294 1.14 11.58 -2.04
C VAL A 294 0.72 10.32 -2.80
N ALA A 295 1.67 9.54 -3.32
CA ALA A 295 1.40 8.26 -3.96
C ALA A 295 0.77 7.25 -2.98
N ASP A 296 1.29 7.17 -1.76
CA ASP A 296 0.75 6.37 -0.65
C ASP A 296 -0.71 6.76 -0.36
N ILE A 297 -1.01 8.06 -0.17
CA ILE A 297 -2.37 8.56 0.05
C ILE A 297 -3.31 8.15 -1.09
N PHE A 298 -2.93 8.37 -2.34
CA PHE A 298 -3.78 8.01 -3.49
C PHE A 298 -3.98 6.50 -3.64
N THR A 299 -2.96 5.69 -3.31
CA THR A 299 -3.06 4.23 -3.32
C THR A 299 -4.09 3.74 -2.29
N LYS A 300 -4.06 4.28 -1.07
CA LYS A 300 -5.05 4.01 -0.01
C LYS A 300 -6.47 4.45 -0.40
N MET A 301 -6.59 5.51 -1.20
CA MET A 301 -7.85 5.93 -1.84
C MET A 301 -8.24 5.05 -3.04
N ARG A 302 -7.50 3.96 -3.34
CA ARG A 302 -7.69 3.05 -4.46
C ARG A 302 -7.68 3.75 -5.83
N ARG A 303 -6.89 4.82 -5.97
CA ARG A 303 -6.72 5.52 -7.24
C ARG A 303 -5.56 4.91 -8.02
N LYS A 304 -5.73 4.73 -9.32
CA LYS A 304 -4.61 4.47 -10.23
C LYS A 304 -3.76 5.73 -10.34
N LEU A 305 -2.45 5.56 -10.36
CA LEU A 305 -1.51 6.66 -10.35
C LEU A 305 -1.00 6.95 -11.76
N TYR A 306 -1.05 8.21 -12.14
CA TYR A 306 -0.51 8.72 -13.40
C TYR A 306 0.31 9.97 -13.12
N TYR A 307 1.35 10.19 -13.95
CA TYR A 307 2.10 11.43 -14.02
C TYR A 307 2.23 11.84 -15.48
N PHE A 308 2.67 13.05 -15.73
CA PHE A 308 2.90 13.52 -17.07
C PHE A 308 4.30 14.08 -17.21
N ARG A 309 5.04 13.59 -18.21
CA ARG A 309 6.36 14.11 -18.55
C ARG A 309 6.61 14.02 -20.03
N LYS A 310 7.07 15.14 -20.63
CA LYS A 310 7.59 15.22 -22.00
C LYS A 310 9.13 15.21 -22.01
N ASP A 311 9.71 14.83 -23.14
CA ASP A 311 11.18 14.86 -23.36
C ASP A 311 11.76 16.27 -23.25
N SER A 312 10.95 17.30 -23.44
CA SER A 312 11.31 18.72 -23.23
C SER A 312 11.60 19.11 -21.77
N GLY A 313 11.39 18.15 -20.83
CA GLY A 313 11.56 18.39 -19.38
C GLY A 313 10.31 18.92 -18.67
N LEU A 314 9.19 19.11 -19.39
CA LEU A 314 7.91 19.45 -18.78
C LEU A 314 7.40 18.26 -17.99
N GLU A 315 7.17 18.40 -16.69
CA GLU A 315 6.74 17.33 -15.79
C GLU A 315 5.68 17.84 -14.80
N VAL A 316 4.67 16.99 -14.53
CA VAL A 316 3.68 17.12 -13.46
C VAL A 316 3.70 15.85 -12.65
N ASP A 317 3.79 15.96 -11.32
CA ASP A 317 4.06 14.85 -10.42
C ASP A 317 2.93 13.82 -10.42
N PHE A 318 1.65 14.26 -10.40
CA PHE A 318 0.50 13.37 -10.53
C PHE A 318 -0.61 13.98 -11.38
N VAL A 319 -1.35 13.11 -12.06
CA VAL A 319 -2.56 13.46 -12.82
C VAL A 319 -3.66 12.51 -12.36
N ILE A 320 -4.79 13.07 -11.94
CA ILE A 320 -5.94 12.29 -11.48
C ILE A 320 -7.22 12.74 -12.19
N ARG A 321 -8.23 11.88 -12.18
CA ARG A 321 -9.59 12.31 -12.48
C ARG A 321 -10.27 12.75 -11.18
N TYR A 322 -10.64 14.02 -11.09
CA TYR A 322 -11.34 14.59 -9.96
C TYR A 322 -12.55 15.38 -10.46
N GLU A 323 -13.74 15.15 -9.90
CA GLU A 323 -15.02 15.77 -10.30
C GLU A 323 -15.31 15.75 -11.82
N GLY A 324 -14.88 14.69 -12.50
CA GLY A 324 -15.08 14.54 -13.94
C GLY A 324 -13.99 15.16 -14.81
N GLU A 325 -13.07 15.91 -14.21
CA GLU A 325 -12.02 16.65 -14.90
C GLU A 325 -10.63 16.00 -14.74
N CYS A 326 -9.75 16.26 -15.71
CA CYS A 326 -8.34 15.92 -15.63
C CYS A 326 -7.62 16.93 -14.72
N THR A 327 -7.25 16.51 -13.50
CA THR A 327 -6.67 17.39 -12.50
C THR A 327 -5.17 17.14 -12.36
N LEU A 328 -4.38 18.21 -12.49
CA LEU A 328 -2.93 18.20 -12.36
C LEU A 328 -2.52 18.50 -10.93
N ILE A 329 -1.60 17.69 -10.39
CA ILE A 329 -1.13 17.82 -9.02
C ILE A 329 0.39 17.93 -9.01
N GLU A 330 0.89 19.00 -8.42
CA GLU A 330 2.29 19.30 -8.23
C GLU A 330 2.65 19.22 -6.75
N VAL A 331 3.61 18.37 -6.41
CA VAL A 331 4.06 18.17 -5.03
C VAL A 331 5.25 19.03 -4.72
N LYS A 332 5.12 19.94 -3.76
CA LYS A 332 6.21 20.83 -3.33
C LYS A 332 6.47 20.70 -1.85
N ALA A 333 7.69 20.39 -1.51
CA ALA A 333 8.16 20.32 -0.12
C ALA A 333 8.45 21.70 0.51
N SER A 334 8.40 22.78 -0.28
CA SER A 334 8.49 24.17 0.14
C SER A 334 7.84 25.06 -0.91
N SER A 335 7.69 26.36 -0.64
CA SER A 335 7.23 27.31 -1.66
C SER A 335 8.09 27.19 -2.93
N GLY A 336 7.48 26.84 -4.03
CA GLY A 336 8.16 26.55 -5.29
C GLY A 336 7.40 27.10 -6.49
N ASN A 337 8.07 27.13 -7.66
CA ASN A 337 7.46 27.57 -8.90
C ASN A 337 6.73 26.40 -9.60
N VAL A 338 5.49 26.63 -9.98
CA VAL A 338 4.63 25.68 -10.70
C VAL A 338 4.63 25.92 -12.21
N LYS A 339 5.80 26.16 -12.81
CA LYS A 339 5.94 26.49 -14.24
C LYS A 339 5.31 25.42 -15.14
N SER A 340 5.59 24.14 -14.87
CA SER A 340 5.08 23.03 -15.68
C SER A 340 3.57 22.98 -15.72
N THR A 341 2.93 23.06 -14.56
CA THR A 341 1.46 23.07 -14.45
C THR A 341 0.85 24.26 -15.20
N LYS A 342 1.42 25.47 -15.02
CA LYS A 342 0.96 26.67 -15.73
C LYS A 342 1.11 26.53 -17.24
N THR A 343 2.21 25.92 -17.72
CA THR A 343 2.43 25.70 -19.16
C THR A 343 1.41 24.75 -19.74
N ILE A 344 1.08 23.66 -19.05
CA ILE A 344 0.08 22.69 -19.53
C ILE A 344 -1.32 23.31 -19.55
N LEU A 345 -1.69 24.04 -18.50
CA LEU A 345 -3.00 24.72 -18.46
C LEU A 345 -3.15 25.83 -19.51
N ALA A 346 -2.05 26.43 -19.95
CA ALA A 346 -2.08 27.45 -21.02
C ALA A 346 -2.10 26.83 -22.42
N HIS A 347 -1.67 25.59 -22.58
CA HIS A 347 -1.59 24.86 -23.85
C HIS A 347 -2.04 23.41 -23.62
N PRO A 348 -3.37 23.20 -23.40
CA PRO A 348 -3.92 21.86 -23.14
C PRO A 348 -3.75 20.91 -24.32
#